data_cb45d850459373cdab22c41f1a9409a4
#
_entry.id   cb45d850459373cdab22c41f1a9409a4
#
_cell.length_a   1.000
_cell.length_b   1.000
_cell.length_c   1.000
_cell.angle_alpha   90.00
_cell.angle_beta   90.00
_cell.angle_gamma   90.00
#
_symmetry.space_group_name_H-M   'P 1'
#
loop_
_entity.id
_entity.type
_entity.pdbx_description
1 polymer ?
#
loop_
_entity_poly.entity_id
_entity_poly.type
_entity_poly.pdbx_seq_one_letter_code
_entity_poly.pdbx_strand_id
1 'polypeptide(L)'
;MQTPPPEADSTWILSTLVIVGGILALVINYIIWKNRRMHGEYVFRASRMTRGNRIFPAQVVISKGSVTLVKPQWVGKFEESAHIAHIASIQIDTNMMFSDISIETTGGHNPMVCHGHTKGDAVRIKQVIEQFQSEYFKESGKA
;
A
#
# COMPACT_ATOMS: atom_id res chain seq x y z
N MET A 1 -23.99 0.54 64.28
CA MET A 1 -23.68 1.61 63.28
C MET A 1 -22.88 0.97 62.16
N GLN A 2 -23.51 0.70 61.03
CA GLN A 2 -22.81 0.22 59.85
C GLN A 2 -22.28 1.44 59.08
N THR A 3 -20.99 1.51 58.89
CA THR A 3 -20.37 2.50 57.99
C THR A 3 -20.84 2.22 56.56
N PRO A 4 -21.33 3.21 55.84
CA PRO A 4 -21.68 3.01 54.42
C PRO A 4 -20.46 2.53 53.65
N PRO A 5 -20.64 1.66 52.64
CA PRO A 5 -19.55 1.22 51.80
C PRO A 5 -18.94 2.45 51.11
N PRO A 6 -17.60 2.47 50.90
CA PRO A 6 -16.97 3.57 50.20
C PRO A 6 -17.59 3.71 48.81
N GLU A 7 -18.14 4.89 48.50
CA GLU A 7 -18.57 5.22 47.15
C GLU A 7 -17.34 4.99 46.23
N ALA A 8 -17.48 4.01 45.35
CA ALA A 8 -16.47 3.72 44.37
C ALA A 8 -16.30 4.98 43.54
N ASP A 9 -15.23 5.75 43.79
CA ASP A 9 -14.91 6.96 43.06
C ASP A 9 -14.90 6.67 41.56
N SER A 10 -15.96 7.06 40.86
CA SER A 10 -16.08 6.88 39.41
C SER A 10 -15.03 7.70 38.61
N THR A 11 -14.28 8.54 39.30
CA THR A 11 -13.23 9.40 38.73
C THR A 11 -12.09 8.61 38.08
N TRP A 12 -11.68 7.47 38.68
CA TRP A 12 -10.66 6.61 38.07
C TRP A 12 -11.15 5.92 36.80
N ILE A 13 -12.44 5.58 36.72
CA ILE A 13 -13.04 4.99 35.51
C ILE A 13 -13.04 6.05 34.39
N LEU A 14 -13.46 7.27 34.70
CA LEU A 14 -13.47 8.37 33.73
C LEU A 14 -12.07 8.71 33.24
N SER A 15 -11.09 8.80 34.16
CA SER A 15 -9.69 9.08 33.77
C SER A 15 -9.11 7.96 32.88
N THR A 16 -9.40 6.70 33.20
CA THR A 16 -8.95 5.56 32.36
C THR A 16 -9.59 5.60 30.98
N LEU A 17 -10.88 5.89 30.88
CA LEU A 17 -11.57 6.03 29.60
C LEU A 17 -10.99 7.16 28.73
N VAL A 18 -10.66 8.30 29.34
CA VAL A 18 -10.05 9.43 28.64
C VAL A 18 -8.65 9.07 28.14
N ILE A 19 -7.83 8.40 28.95
CA ILE A 19 -6.47 7.97 28.55
C ILE A 19 -6.57 6.95 27.42
N VAL A 20 -7.39 5.92 27.53
CA VAL A 20 -7.58 4.89 26.51
C VAL A 20 -8.11 5.51 25.21
N GLY A 21 -9.11 6.40 25.32
CA GLY A 21 -9.65 7.15 24.18
C GLY A 21 -8.59 8.01 23.48
N GLY A 22 -7.74 8.69 24.26
CA GLY A 22 -6.64 9.49 23.73
C GLY A 22 -5.61 8.65 22.99
N ILE A 23 -5.19 7.51 23.55
CA ILE A 23 -4.26 6.58 22.90
C ILE A 23 -4.87 6.03 21.61
N LEU A 24 -6.14 5.62 21.64
CA LEU A 24 -6.83 5.12 20.46
C LEU A 24 -6.90 6.18 19.34
N ALA A 25 -7.21 7.42 19.69
CA ALA A 25 -7.24 8.54 18.76
C ALA A 25 -5.86 8.80 18.11
N LEU A 26 -4.78 8.73 18.90
CA LEU A 26 -3.41 8.87 18.38
C LEU A 26 -3.05 7.73 17.42
N VAL A 27 -3.40 6.49 17.75
CA VAL A 27 -3.15 5.32 16.88
C VAL A 27 -3.92 5.46 15.57
N ILE A 28 -5.19 5.84 15.62
CA ILE A 28 -6.02 6.06 14.43
C ILE A 28 -5.43 7.18 13.58
N ASN A 29 -5.04 8.30 14.18
CA ASN A 29 -4.43 9.42 13.48
C ASN A 29 -3.12 9.01 12.80
N TYR A 30 -2.27 8.25 13.49
CA TYR A 30 -1.04 7.68 12.94
C TYR A 30 -1.31 6.78 11.72
N ILE A 31 -2.29 5.89 11.82
CA ILE A 31 -2.68 5.01 10.70
C ILE A 31 -3.18 5.82 9.51
N ILE A 32 -4.01 6.85 9.74
CA ILE A 32 -4.53 7.72 8.69
C ILE A 32 -3.38 8.48 8.01
N TRP A 33 -2.49 9.06 8.80
CA TRP A 33 -1.33 9.80 8.28
C TRP A 33 -0.42 8.91 7.43
N LYS A 34 -0.12 7.71 7.91
CA LYS A 34 0.76 6.77 7.23
C LYS A 34 0.13 6.16 5.97
N ASN A 35 -1.20 6.12 5.89
CA ASN A 35 -1.95 5.62 4.75
C ASN A 35 -2.20 6.69 3.65
N ARG A 36 -1.56 7.84 3.70
CA ARG A 36 -1.68 8.85 2.64
C ARG A 36 -1.20 8.27 1.31
N ARG A 37 -1.88 8.68 0.24
CA ARG A 37 -1.46 8.30 -1.12
C ARG A 37 -0.10 8.91 -1.43
N MET A 38 0.76 8.11 -2.03
CA MET A 38 2.02 8.61 -2.58
C MET A 38 1.75 9.55 -3.76
N HIS A 39 2.70 10.46 -4.01
CA HIS A 39 2.65 11.30 -5.20
C HIS A 39 3.29 10.56 -6.37
N GLY A 40 2.58 10.50 -7.48
CA GLY A 40 3.04 9.87 -8.72
C GLY A 40 2.05 10.13 -9.83
N GLU A 41 2.42 9.86 -11.07
CA GLU A 41 1.56 10.10 -12.23
C GLU A 41 0.36 9.14 -12.20
N TYR A 42 0.60 7.87 -11.88
CA TYR A 42 -0.43 6.88 -11.62
C TYR A 42 -0.15 6.17 -10.31
N VAL A 43 -1.15 6.14 -9.43
CA VAL A 43 -1.03 5.49 -8.11
C VAL A 43 -2.19 4.53 -7.93
N PHE A 44 -1.85 3.25 -7.86
CA PHE A 44 -2.79 2.15 -7.61
C PHE A 44 -2.60 1.62 -6.20
N ARG A 45 -3.69 1.42 -5.50
CA ARG A 45 -3.68 0.98 -4.12
C ARG A 45 -4.31 -0.40 -4.00
N ALA A 46 -3.63 -1.31 -3.32
CA ALA A 46 -4.17 -2.64 -3.03
C ALA A 46 -5.42 -2.57 -2.15
N SER A 47 -6.31 -3.53 -2.32
CA SER A 47 -7.53 -3.64 -1.51
C SER A 47 -7.21 -3.99 -0.07
N ARG A 48 -7.87 -3.33 0.88
CA ARG A 48 -7.78 -3.64 2.31
C ARG A 48 -8.39 -4.98 2.69
N MET A 49 -9.17 -5.59 1.81
CA MET A 49 -9.78 -6.90 2.04
C MET A 49 -8.81 -8.06 1.86
N THR A 50 -7.64 -7.81 1.28
CA THR A 50 -6.62 -8.84 1.05
C THR A 50 -5.70 -9.01 2.24
N ARG A 51 -5.23 -10.24 2.44
CA ARG A 51 -4.33 -10.60 3.54
C ARG A 51 -3.01 -9.80 3.41
N GLY A 52 -2.61 -9.12 4.49
CA GLY A 52 -1.43 -8.26 4.51
C GLY A 52 -1.69 -6.78 4.21
N ASN A 53 -2.83 -6.44 3.58
CA ASN A 53 -3.15 -5.06 3.19
C ASN A 53 -4.21 -4.38 4.09
N ARG A 54 -4.63 -5.02 5.18
CA ARG A 54 -5.73 -4.55 6.03
C ARG A 54 -5.47 -3.17 6.62
N ILE A 55 -4.33 -2.99 7.26
CA ILE A 55 -3.97 -1.75 7.98
C ILE A 55 -3.19 -0.82 7.05
N PHE A 56 -2.18 -1.36 6.40
CA PHE A 56 -1.28 -0.62 5.51
C PHE A 56 -1.30 -1.23 4.10
N PRO A 57 -2.26 -0.86 3.25
CA PRO A 57 -2.34 -1.40 1.89
C PRO A 57 -1.13 -0.96 1.06
N ALA A 58 -0.59 -1.89 0.31
CA ALA A 58 0.47 -1.64 -0.64
C ALA A 58 0.01 -0.66 -1.74
N GLN A 59 0.93 0.11 -2.27
CA GLN A 59 0.69 1.05 -3.36
C GLN A 59 1.69 0.81 -4.48
N VAL A 60 1.20 0.78 -5.72
CA VAL A 60 2.02 0.76 -6.92
C VAL A 60 1.99 2.16 -7.52
N VAL A 61 3.13 2.78 -7.60
CA VAL A 61 3.33 4.11 -8.17
C VAL A 61 4.03 3.93 -9.51
N ILE A 62 3.41 4.40 -10.58
CA ILE A 62 3.96 4.33 -11.92
C ILE A 62 4.23 5.74 -12.41
N SER A 63 5.43 5.96 -12.90
CA SER A 63 5.88 7.18 -13.55
C SER A 63 6.56 6.85 -14.87
N LYS A 64 6.84 7.84 -15.70
CA LYS A 64 7.45 7.66 -17.02
C LYS A 64 8.78 6.88 -17.02
N GLY A 65 9.53 6.95 -15.93
CA GLY A 65 10.84 6.30 -15.82
C GLY A 65 10.85 5.04 -14.96
N SER A 66 9.87 4.85 -14.07
CA SER A 66 9.94 3.77 -13.07
C SER A 66 8.58 3.32 -12.57
N VAL A 67 8.56 2.06 -12.15
CA VAL A 67 7.47 1.46 -11.36
C VAL A 67 7.99 1.20 -9.96
N THR A 68 7.30 1.73 -8.96
CA THR A 68 7.69 1.60 -7.57
C THR A 68 6.58 0.94 -6.76
N LEU A 69 6.90 -0.17 -6.11
CA LEU A 69 6.04 -0.83 -5.14
C LEU A 69 6.38 -0.33 -3.74
N VAL A 70 5.40 0.24 -3.06
CA VAL A 70 5.54 0.72 -1.68
C VAL A 70 4.64 -0.11 -0.78
N LYS A 71 5.24 -0.79 0.19
CA LYS A 71 4.52 -1.52 1.25
C LYS A 71 4.77 -0.82 2.58
N PRO A 72 3.82 0.01 3.06
CA PRO A 72 3.97 0.63 4.38
C PRO A 72 3.96 -0.43 5.48
N GLN A 73 4.80 -0.24 6.50
CA GLN A 73 4.89 -1.11 7.68
C GLN A 73 4.63 -0.29 8.94
N TRP A 74 4.44 -0.93 10.08
CA TRP A 74 4.27 -0.21 11.35
C TRP A 74 5.43 0.75 11.62
N VAL A 75 6.65 0.28 11.41
CA VAL A 75 7.85 1.11 11.47
C VAL A 75 8.51 1.11 10.09
N GLY A 76 8.63 2.29 9.47
CA GLY A 76 9.22 2.42 8.13
C GLY A 76 8.29 2.05 6.97
N LYS A 77 8.88 1.76 5.83
CA LYS A 77 8.24 1.29 4.60
C LYS A 77 9.22 0.37 3.87
N PHE A 78 8.70 -0.63 3.18
CA PHE A 78 9.44 -1.35 2.16
C PHE A 78 9.16 -0.70 0.81
N GLU A 79 10.19 -0.42 0.05
CA GLU A 79 10.08 0.22 -1.26
C GLU A 79 10.98 -0.54 -2.25
N GLU A 80 10.40 -0.96 -3.35
CA GLU A 80 11.08 -1.64 -4.43
C GLU A 80 10.76 -0.91 -5.72
N SER A 81 11.77 -0.54 -6.49
CA SER A 81 11.62 0.23 -7.72
C SER A 81 12.32 -0.44 -8.88
N ALA A 82 11.65 -0.47 -10.02
CA ALA A 82 12.19 -0.95 -11.28
C ALA A 82 12.10 0.13 -12.34
N HIS A 83 13.17 0.33 -13.10
CA HIS A 83 13.14 1.22 -14.26
C HIS A 83 12.28 0.63 -15.37
N ILE A 84 11.49 1.47 -16.05
CA ILE A 84 10.51 1.01 -17.04
C ILE A 84 11.16 0.22 -18.18
N ALA A 85 12.37 0.62 -18.60
CA ALA A 85 13.15 -0.05 -19.65
C ALA A 85 13.65 -1.45 -19.24
N HIS A 86 13.74 -1.73 -17.96
CA HIS A 86 14.24 -3.02 -17.44
C HIS A 86 13.11 -4.00 -17.11
N ILE A 87 11.85 -3.65 -17.33
CA ILE A 87 10.73 -4.57 -17.15
C ILE A 87 10.71 -5.54 -18.31
N ALA A 88 10.89 -6.82 -18.02
CA ALA A 88 10.94 -7.90 -19.00
C ALA A 88 9.57 -8.51 -19.25
N SER A 89 8.78 -8.76 -18.20
CA SER A 89 7.43 -9.30 -18.32
C SER A 89 6.51 -8.81 -17.20
N ILE A 90 5.20 -8.81 -17.47
CA ILE A 90 4.16 -8.49 -16.50
C ILE A 90 3.14 -9.63 -16.54
N GLN A 91 3.04 -10.35 -15.43
CA GLN A 91 2.08 -11.44 -15.27
C GLN A 91 0.97 -10.99 -14.32
N ILE A 92 -0.27 -11.31 -14.65
CA ILE A 92 -1.44 -11.05 -13.81
C ILE A 92 -2.05 -12.38 -13.43
N ASP A 93 -2.02 -12.71 -12.15
CA ASP A 93 -2.71 -13.86 -11.59
C ASP A 93 -4.05 -13.40 -11.00
N THR A 94 -5.13 -13.87 -11.60
CA THR A 94 -6.48 -13.42 -11.24
C THR A 94 -7.20 -14.50 -10.45
N ASN A 95 -7.48 -14.19 -9.19
CA ASN A 95 -8.32 -14.96 -8.30
C ASN A 95 -9.80 -14.53 -8.41
N MET A 96 -10.67 -15.13 -7.60
CA MET A 96 -12.11 -14.84 -7.67
C MET A 96 -12.46 -13.35 -7.54
N MET A 97 -11.82 -12.63 -6.60
CA MET A 97 -12.13 -11.21 -6.29
C MET A 97 -11.00 -10.26 -6.60
N PHE A 98 -9.75 -10.70 -6.48
CA PHE A 98 -8.56 -9.86 -6.61
C PHE A 98 -7.57 -10.45 -7.60
N SER A 99 -6.61 -9.63 -7.99
CA SER A 99 -5.52 -10.02 -8.86
C SER A 99 -4.19 -9.66 -8.22
N ASP A 100 -3.22 -10.53 -8.40
CA ASP A 100 -1.83 -10.30 -8.06
C ASP A 100 -1.05 -10.00 -9.34
N ILE A 101 -0.14 -9.06 -9.27
CA ILE A 101 0.67 -8.63 -10.41
C ILE A 101 2.11 -8.96 -10.09
N SER A 102 2.74 -9.71 -10.98
CA SER A 102 4.17 -10.03 -10.92
C SER A 102 4.89 -9.30 -12.05
N ILE A 103 5.86 -8.47 -11.69
CA ILE A 103 6.66 -7.69 -12.63
C ILE A 103 8.08 -8.25 -12.58
N GLU A 104 8.51 -8.84 -13.67
CA GLU A 104 9.86 -9.37 -13.83
C GLU A 104 10.76 -8.33 -14.48
N THR A 105 11.98 -8.21 -13.97
CA THR A 105 12.97 -7.27 -14.48
C THR A 105 14.14 -7.99 -15.13
N THR A 106 14.70 -7.41 -16.17
CA THR A 106 15.90 -7.92 -16.84
C THR A 106 17.08 -7.89 -15.88
N GLY A 107 17.61 -9.07 -15.54
CA GLY A 107 18.73 -9.20 -14.60
C GLY A 107 18.32 -9.23 -13.12
N GLY A 108 17.04 -9.13 -12.79
CA GLY A 108 16.51 -9.33 -11.44
C GLY A 108 16.34 -10.81 -11.11
N HIS A 109 16.68 -11.20 -9.85
CA HIS A 109 16.53 -12.59 -9.41
C HIS A 109 15.12 -12.89 -8.90
N ASN A 110 14.39 -11.89 -8.43
CA ASN A 110 13.06 -12.04 -7.89
C ASN A 110 12.08 -11.06 -8.57
N PRO A 111 10.88 -11.51 -8.94
CA PRO A 111 9.86 -10.63 -9.46
C PRO A 111 9.32 -9.71 -8.37
N MET A 112 9.00 -8.47 -8.73
CA MET A 112 8.26 -7.54 -7.88
C MET A 112 6.79 -7.98 -7.84
N VAL A 113 6.32 -8.45 -6.68
CA VAL A 113 4.95 -8.95 -6.55
C VAL A 113 4.05 -7.97 -5.80
N CYS A 114 2.98 -7.55 -6.48
CA CYS A 114 1.98 -6.62 -5.99
C CYS A 114 0.68 -7.38 -5.73
N HIS A 115 0.39 -7.69 -4.46
CA HIS A 115 -0.77 -8.48 -4.09
C HIS A 115 -2.03 -7.66 -3.87
N GLY A 116 -3.17 -8.21 -4.26
CA GLY A 116 -4.48 -7.78 -3.81
C GLY A 116 -5.02 -6.53 -4.50
N HIS A 117 -4.72 -6.32 -5.75
CA HIS A 117 -5.34 -5.29 -6.58
C HIS A 117 -6.70 -5.76 -7.12
N THR A 118 -7.58 -4.81 -7.48
CA THR A 118 -8.79 -5.18 -8.22
C THR A 118 -8.41 -5.65 -9.62
N LYS A 119 -9.27 -6.47 -10.24
CA LYS A 119 -9.02 -6.95 -11.62
C LYS A 119 -8.85 -5.79 -12.61
N GLY A 120 -9.65 -4.72 -12.44
CA GLY A 120 -9.55 -3.52 -13.26
C GLY A 120 -8.24 -2.78 -13.05
N ASP A 121 -7.79 -2.63 -11.80
CA ASP A 121 -6.52 -1.98 -11.50
C ASP A 121 -5.34 -2.79 -12.05
N ALA A 122 -5.38 -4.12 -11.94
CA ALA A 122 -4.32 -4.98 -12.46
C ALA A 122 -4.13 -4.82 -13.97
N VAL A 123 -5.23 -4.84 -14.73
CA VAL A 123 -5.19 -4.60 -16.17
C VAL A 123 -4.69 -3.20 -16.49
N ARG A 124 -5.14 -2.20 -15.75
CA ARG A 124 -4.73 -0.81 -15.95
C ARG A 124 -3.26 -0.57 -15.63
N ILE A 125 -2.75 -1.18 -14.56
CA ILE A 125 -1.32 -1.16 -14.21
C ILE A 125 -0.50 -1.69 -15.39
N LYS A 126 -0.86 -2.86 -15.93
CA LYS A 126 -0.19 -3.46 -17.09
C LYS A 126 -0.23 -2.51 -18.30
N GLN A 127 -1.40 -1.99 -18.65
CA GLN A 127 -1.54 -1.08 -19.80
C GLN A 127 -0.69 0.18 -19.66
N VAL A 128 -0.66 0.82 -18.48
CA VAL A 128 0.14 2.03 -18.23
C VAL A 128 1.64 1.73 -18.35
N ILE A 129 2.09 0.60 -17.81
CA ILE A 129 3.50 0.20 -17.91
C ILE A 129 3.88 -0.04 -19.38
N GLU A 130 3.07 -0.80 -20.12
CA GLU A 130 3.30 -1.09 -21.55
C GLU A 130 3.30 0.19 -22.39
N GLN A 131 2.40 1.14 -22.06
CA GLN A 131 2.38 2.45 -22.72
C GLN A 131 3.70 3.21 -22.49
N PHE A 132 4.13 3.34 -21.24
CA PHE A 132 5.38 4.05 -20.93
C PHE A 132 6.61 3.36 -21.49
N GLN A 133 6.62 2.02 -21.55
CA GLN A 133 7.68 1.30 -22.26
C GLN A 133 7.70 1.65 -23.75
N SER A 134 6.54 1.66 -24.40
CA SER A 134 6.43 2.01 -25.81
C SER A 134 6.89 3.45 -26.07
N GLU A 135 6.51 4.40 -25.21
CA GLU A 135 6.97 5.79 -25.29
C GLU A 135 8.48 5.91 -25.10
N TYR A 136 9.03 5.24 -24.09
CA TYR A 136 10.46 5.22 -23.80
C TYR A 136 11.28 4.71 -24.98
N PHE A 137 10.90 3.59 -25.58
CA PHE A 137 11.63 3.02 -26.72
C PHE A 137 11.48 3.85 -28.01
N LYS A 138 10.33 4.53 -28.20
CA LYS A 138 10.15 5.47 -29.30
C LYS A 138 11.05 6.71 -29.17
N GLU A 139 11.20 7.23 -27.97
CA GLU A 139 12.08 8.37 -27.71
C GLU A 139 13.55 7.96 -27.80
N SER A 140 13.93 6.81 -27.27
CA SER A 140 15.30 6.28 -27.34
C SER A 140 15.72 5.87 -28.75
N GLY A 141 14.79 5.43 -29.60
CA GLY A 141 15.07 5.08 -31.01
C GLY A 141 15.13 6.27 -31.95
N LYS A 142 14.81 7.49 -31.47
CA LYS A 142 14.94 8.74 -32.25
C LYS A 142 16.27 9.49 -31.98
N ALA A 143 17.02 9.02 -30.99
CA ALA A 143 18.35 9.52 -30.68
C ALA A 143 19.40 8.66 -31.39
#